data_ef702ba0c3957e36bb2b3e940bfb759b
#
_entry.id   ef702ba0c3957e36bb2b3e940bfb759b
#
_cell.length_a   1.000
_cell.length_b   1.000
_cell.length_c   1.000
_cell.angle_alpha   90.00
_cell.angle_beta   90.00
_cell.angle_gamma   90.00
#
_symmetry.space_group_name_H-M   'P 1'
#
loop_
_entity.id
_entity.type
_entity.pdbx_description
1 polymer ?
#
loop_
_entity_poly.entity_id
_entity_poly.type
_entity_poly.pdbx_seq_one_letter_code
_entity_poly.pdbx_strand_id
1 'polypeptide(L)'
;MITKYFRLFLFFFLIGNLLISCKNKSISTRLVSVSILPQKYLTEQIAGDYLTVNVMIPPGMNPATCDLSTEQLKKLYDSDLCFTIGYLPFEQIHLFPVLENRPDIQIVNHSANLQLIHGSCGHTHAAGDEHDGVDPHIWLSPAHARTMATTVYEVLSEKYPEQKLQFEQNYQALLQKIDS
;
A
#
# COMPACT_ATOMS: atom_id res chain seq x y z
N MET A 1 28.66 7.19 59.74
CA MET A 1 27.24 7.45 59.34
C MET A 1 27.09 7.72 57.85
N ILE A 2 27.98 8.46 57.21
CA ILE A 2 27.95 8.84 55.81
C ILE A 2 27.98 7.64 54.82
N THR A 3 28.76 6.60 55.10
CA THR A 3 28.90 5.42 54.25
C THR A 3 27.62 4.59 54.09
N LYS A 4 26.72 4.63 55.06
CA LYS A 4 25.46 3.89 55.06
C LYS A 4 24.44 4.55 54.11
N TYR A 5 24.38 5.89 54.09
CA TYR A 5 23.50 6.64 53.20
C TYR A 5 24.01 6.64 51.76
N PHE A 6 25.33 6.61 51.57
CA PHE A 6 25.91 6.51 50.24
C PHE A 6 25.58 5.15 49.57
N ARG A 7 25.62 4.05 50.34
CA ARG A 7 25.20 2.73 49.83
C ARG A 7 23.72 2.64 49.54
N LEU A 8 22.90 3.30 50.35
CA LEU A 8 21.44 3.37 50.11
C LEU A 8 21.11 4.20 48.84
N PHE A 9 21.82 5.30 48.65
CA PHE A 9 21.65 6.15 47.41
C PHE A 9 22.10 5.40 46.16
N LEU A 10 23.21 4.67 46.22
CA LEU A 10 23.67 3.85 45.11
C LEU A 10 22.66 2.73 44.74
N PHE A 11 22.07 2.12 45.75
CA PHE A 11 21.07 1.07 45.57
C PHE A 11 19.77 1.61 44.94
N PHE A 12 19.30 2.78 45.34
CA PHE A 12 18.15 3.45 44.72
C PHE A 12 18.43 3.93 43.29
N PHE A 13 19.64 4.39 43.04
CA PHE A 13 20.06 4.80 41.70
C PHE A 13 20.15 3.60 40.74
N LEU A 14 20.58 2.44 41.21
CA LEU A 14 20.64 1.21 40.43
C LEU A 14 19.24 0.66 40.09
N ILE A 15 18.28 0.74 41.04
CA ILE A 15 16.88 0.33 40.81
C ILE A 15 16.16 1.27 39.89
N GLY A 16 16.43 2.58 39.92
CA GLY A 16 15.84 3.57 39.03
C GLY A 16 16.14 3.33 37.55
N ASN A 17 17.27 2.74 37.20
CA ASN A 17 17.64 2.42 35.83
C ASN A 17 17.02 1.12 35.29
N LEU A 18 16.47 0.24 36.16
CA LEU A 18 15.80 -0.99 35.73
C LEU A 18 14.35 -0.77 35.24
N LEU A 19 13.79 0.42 35.43
CA LEU A 19 12.41 0.74 35.01
C LEU A 19 12.32 1.42 33.63
N ILE A 20 13.45 1.61 32.94
CA ILE A 20 13.43 1.96 31.52
C ILE A 20 13.21 0.65 30.73
N SER A 21 12.05 0.03 31.00
CA SER A 21 11.50 -0.98 30.12
C SER A 21 11.21 -0.32 28.79
N CYS A 22 12.05 -0.55 27.79
CA CYS A 22 11.69 -0.33 26.41
C CYS A 22 10.37 -1.08 26.18
N LYS A 23 9.24 -0.35 26.17
CA LYS A 23 8.03 -0.84 25.53
C LYS A 23 8.43 -1.11 24.08
N ASN A 24 8.76 -2.36 23.79
CA ASN A 24 8.66 -2.86 22.42
C ASN A 24 7.21 -2.62 22.03
N LYS A 25 6.97 -1.49 21.35
CA LYS A 25 5.75 -1.26 20.61
C LYS A 25 5.76 -2.40 19.59
N SER A 26 4.96 -3.44 19.83
CA SER A 26 4.63 -4.36 18.76
C SER A 26 4.12 -3.47 17.64
N ILE A 27 4.93 -3.28 16.61
CA ILE A 27 4.50 -2.66 15.38
C ILE A 27 3.48 -3.68 14.87
N SER A 28 2.19 -3.44 15.13
CA SER A 28 1.17 -4.07 14.33
C SER A 28 1.48 -3.59 12.91
N THR A 29 2.05 -4.47 12.11
CA THR A 29 2.39 -4.17 10.73
C THR A 29 1.08 -3.89 10.04
N ARG A 30 0.76 -2.58 9.87
CA ARG A 30 -0.37 -2.16 9.07
C ARG A 30 -0.09 -2.63 7.66
N LEU A 31 -1.00 -3.40 7.12
CA LEU A 31 -0.84 -4.04 5.83
C LEU A 31 -1.80 -3.40 4.81
N VAL A 32 -1.26 -3.01 3.69
CA VAL A 32 -2.00 -2.51 2.53
C VAL A 32 -1.71 -3.42 1.35
N SER A 33 -2.74 -3.86 0.65
CA SER A 33 -2.59 -4.63 -0.58
C SER A 33 -2.66 -3.72 -1.81
N VAL A 34 -1.91 -4.06 -2.84
CA VAL A 34 -1.90 -3.39 -4.14
C VAL A 34 -1.88 -4.43 -5.26
N SER A 35 -2.47 -4.13 -6.40
CA SER A 35 -2.49 -5.08 -7.52
C SER A 35 -1.10 -5.31 -8.12
N ILE A 36 -0.33 -4.25 -8.35
CA ILE A 36 0.93 -4.28 -9.12
C ILE A 36 2.08 -3.53 -8.46
N LEU A 37 3.30 -3.82 -8.90
CA LEU A 37 4.53 -3.20 -8.39
C LEU A 37 4.59 -1.67 -8.48
N PRO A 38 4.14 -0.99 -9.55
CA PRO A 38 4.11 0.47 -9.59
C PRO A 38 3.30 1.08 -8.43
N GLN A 39 2.15 0.48 -8.09
CA GLN A 39 1.36 0.92 -6.92
C GLN A 39 2.10 0.70 -5.61
N LYS A 40 2.83 -0.42 -5.48
CA LYS A 40 3.70 -0.66 -4.32
C LYS A 40 4.71 0.46 -4.17
N TYR A 41 5.43 0.79 -5.26
CA TYR A 41 6.42 1.86 -5.22
C TYR A 41 5.83 3.18 -4.74
N LEU A 42 4.71 3.63 -5.32
CA LEU A 42 4.06 4.87 -4.92
C LEU A 42 3.64 4.84 -3.44
N THR A 43 3.05 3.73 -3.00
CA THR A 43 2.58 3.58 -1.62
C THR A 43 3.74 3.58 -0.63
N GLU A 44 4.83 2.85 -0.90
CA GLU A 44 6.02 2.81 -0.05
C GLU A 44 6.75 4.15 -0.01
N GLN A 45 6.82 4.88 -1.14
CA GLN A 45 7.45 6.21 -1.15
C GLN A 45 6.70 7.21 -0.26
N ILE A 46 5.37 7.10 -0.14
CA ILE A 46 4.55 7.99 0.69
C ILE A 46 4.51 7.51 2.13
N ALA A 47 4.29 6.22 2.35
CA ALA A 47 4.11 5.66 3.68
C ALA A 47 5.42 5.46 4.46
N GLY A 48 6.57 5.32 3.77
CA GLY A 48 7.83 4.92 4.39
C GLY A 48 7.68 3.58 5.12
N ASP A 49 8.31 3.47 6.29
CA ASP A 49 8.28 2.26 7.13
C ASP A 49 7.00 2.15 8.00
N TYR A 50 6.01 3.03 7.80
CA TYR A 50 4.81 3.06 8.63
C TYR A 50 3.88 1.88 8.38
N LEU A 51 3.87 1.34 7.16
CA LEU A 51 3.06 0.19 6.76
C LEU A 51 3.85 -0.76 5.85
N THR A 52 3.35 -1.98 5.73
CA THR A 52 3.87 -2.98 4.79
C THR A 52 2.96 -3.07 3.58
N VAL A 53 3.52 -3.21 2.39
CA VAL A 53 2.76 -3.35 1.15
C VAL A 53 2.84 -4.76 0.60
N ASN A 54 1.68 -5.41 0.48
CA ASN A 54 1.50 -6.69 -0.18
C ASN A 54 1.16 -6.48 -1.66
N VAL A 55 1.85 -7.16 -2.57
CA VAL A 55 1.57 -7.10 -4.02
C VAL A 55 0.82 -8.36 -4.43
N MET A 56 -0.32 -8.16 -5.09
CA MET A 56 -1.19 -9.26 -5.51
C MET A 56 -0.66 -9.97 -6.77
N ILE A 57 -0.01 -9.24 -7.68
CA ILE A 57 0.67 -9.80 -8.85
C ILE A 57 2.18 -9.72 -8.63
N PRO A 58 2.85 -10.82 -8.22
CA PRO A 58 4.28 -10.83 -7.95
C PRO A 58 5.12 -10.52 -9.19
N PRO A 59 6.39 -10.09 -8.99
CA PRO A 59 7.32 -9.91 -10.11
C PRO A 59 7.43 -11.14 -10.99
N GLY A 60 7.39 -10.96 -12.31
CA GLY A 60 7.55 -12.03 -13.29
C GLY A 60 6.27 -12.83 -13.58
N MET A 61 5.17 -12.56 -12.86
CA MET A 61 3.87 -13.17 -13.17
C MET A 61 3.13 -12.34 -14.21
N ASN A 62 2.41 -13.05 -15.10
CA ASN A 62 1.57 -12.40 -16.11
C ASN A 62 0.20 -12.04 -15.48
N PRO A 63 -0.21 -10.75 -15.51
CA PRO A 63 -1.50 -10.33 -14.99
C PRO A 63 -2.73 -11.02 -15.59
N ALA A 64 -2.61 -11.57 -16.80
CA ALA A 64 -3.72 -12.28 -17.46
C ALA A 64 -3.88 -13.74 -17.00
N THR A 65 -2.85 -14.36 -16.39
CA THR A 65 -2.83 -15.79 -16.06
C THR A 65 -2.40 -16.08 -14.62
N CYS A 66 -2.24 -15.03 -13.79
CA CYS A 66 -1.81 -15.16 -12.41
C CYS A 66 -2.98 -15.56 -11.53
N ASP A 67 -2.84 -16.66 -10.79
CA ASP A 67 -3.77 -17.06 -9.73
C ASP A 67 -3.31 -16.54 -8.37
N LEU A 68 -4.28 -16.32 -7.48
CA LEU A 68 -4.02 -15.93 -6.09
C LEU A 68 -3.45 -17.11 -5.28
N SER A 69 -2.25 -16.95 -4.77
CA SER A 69 -1.70 -17.90 -3.80
C SER A 69 -2.37 -17.76 -2.43
N THR A 70 -2.35 -18.83 -1.64
CA THR A 70 -2.89 -18.82 -0.28
C THR A 70 -2.22 -17.75 0.61
N GLU A 71 -0.92 -17.51 0.41
CA GLU A 71 -0.20 -16.47 1.16
C GLU A 71 -0.66 -15.05 0.79
N GLN A 72 -0.88 -14.79 -0.49
CA GLN A 72 -1.41 -13.51 -0.97
C GLN A 72 -2.83 -13.27 -0.46
N LEU A 73 -3.69 -14.29 -0.50
CA LEU A 73 -5.04 -14.22 0.07
C LEU A 73 -5.01 -13.92 1.57
N LYS A 74 -4.14 -14.59 2.32
CA LYS A 74 -3.98 -14.32 3.76
C LYS A 74 -3.59 -12.87 3.99
N LYS A 75 -2.58 -12.37 3.29
CA LYS A 75 -2.14 -10.97 3.41
C LYS A 75 -3.22 -9.98 2.96
N LEU A 76 -3.99 -10.31 1.92
CA LEU A 76 -5.13 -9.50 1.51
C LEU A 76 -6.17 -9.42 2.63
N TYR A 77 -6.47 -10.55 3.28
CA TYR A 77 -7.43 -10.61 4.39
C TYR A 77 -6.95 -9.90 5.66
N ASP A 78 -5.64 -9.75 5.83
CA ASP A 78 -5.03 -8.99 6.92
C ASP A 78 -4.86 -7.50 6.57
N SER A 79 -5.24 -7.08 5.34
CA SER A 79 -5.13 -5.69 4.86
C SER A 79 -6.40 -4.89 5.19
N ASP A 80 -6.22 -3.63 5.55
CA ASP A 80 -7.32 -2.68 5.77
C ASP A 80 -7.71 -1.93 4.48
N LEU A 81 -6.87 -2.01 3.45
CA LEU A 81 -6.94 -1.21 2.23
C LEU A 81 -6.36 -1.98 1.06
N CYS A 82 -7.00 -1.89 -0.10
CA CYS A 82 -6.53 -2.45 -1.36
C CYS A 82 -6.59 -1.40 -2.48
N PHE A 83 -5.43 -1.03 -3.02
CA PHE A 83 -5.35 -0.20 -4.22
C PHE A 83 -5.40 -1.07 -5.48
N THR A 84 -6.32 -0.76 -6.37
CA THR A 84 -6.52 -1.45 -7.65
C THR A 84 -6.31 -0.50 -8.83
N ILE A 85 -6.05 -1.05 -10.00
CA ILE A 85 -6.07 -0.31 -11.28
C ILE A 85 -7.50 -0.22 -11.81
N GLY A 86 -8.31 -1.27 -11.59
CA GLY A 86 -9.70 -1.34 -11.98
C GLY A 86 -9.96 -2.04 -13.33
N TYR A 87 -8.93 -2.20 -14.17
CA TYR A 87 -9.07 -2.76 -15.52
C TYR A 87 -8.11 -3.93 -15.82
N LEU A 88 -7.40 -4.42 -14.82
CA LEU A 88 -6.55 -5.60 -15.02
C LEU A 88 -7.40 -6.88 -15.06
N PRO A 89 -7.20 -7.80 -16.02
CA PRO A 89 -7.91 -9.08 -16.06
C PRO A 89 -7.83 -9.85 -14.73
N PHE A 90 -6.66 -9.86 -14.09
CA PHE A 90 -6.45 -10.43 -12.76
C PHE A 90 -7.42 -9.86 -11.71
N GLU A 91 -7.64 -8.53 -11.71
CA GLU A 91 -8.56 -7.88 -10.75
C GLU A 91 -10.00 -8.33 -10.97
N GLN A 92 -10.43 -8.37 -12.24
CA GLN A 92 -11.78 -8.75 -12.61
C GLN A 92 -12.09 -10.21 -12.28
N ILE A 93 -11.14 -11.10 -12.58
CA ILE A 93 -11.36 -12.56 -12.51
C ILE A 93 -11.08 -13.10 -11.10
N HIS A 94 -10.04 -12.59 -10.42
CA HIS A 94 -9.54 -13.20 -9.18
C HIS A 94 -9.67 -12.30 -7.95
N LEU A 95 -9.44 -10.99 -8.09
CA LEU A 95 -9.37 -10.10 -6.93
C LEU A 95 -10.74 -9.59 -6.48
N PHE A 96 -11.53 -9.02 -7.39
CA PHE A 96 -12.83 -8.44 -7.05
C PHE A 96 -13.83 -9.46 -6.48
N PRO A 97 -13.95 -10.70 -7.01
CA PRO A 97 -14.82 -11.70 -6.41
C PRO A 97 -14.47 -12.06 -4.96
N VAL A 98 -13.18 -11.96 -4.61
CA VAL A 98 -12.73 -12.15 -3.22
C VAL A 98 -13.08 -10.94 -2.36
N LEU A 99 -12.87 -9.72 -2.86
CA LEU A 99 -13.14 -8.48 -2.15
C LEU A 99 -14.63 -8.20 -1.94
N GLU A 100 -15.52 -8.69 -2.81
CA GLU A 100 -16.98 -8.60 -2.62
C GLU A 100 -17.44 -9.23 -1.30
N ASN A 101 -16.73 -10.25 -0.82
CA ASN A 101 -17.01 -10.92 0.46
C ASN A 101 -16.26 -10.29 1.65
N ARG A 102 -15.57 -9.18 1.44
CA ARG A 102 -14.76 -8.48 2.45
C ARG A 102 -15.04 -6.98 2.46
N PRO A 103 -16.23 -6.56 2.90
CA PRO A 103 -16.65 -5.15 2.94
C PRO A 103 -15.83 -4.33 3.96
N ASP A 104 -15.07 -4.98 4.82
CA ASP A 104 -14.13 -4.40 5.78
C ASP A 104 -12.83 -3.89 5.13
N ILE A 105 -12.50 -4.39 3.92
CA ILE A 105 -11.34 -3.92 3.16
C ILE A 105 -11.78 -2.76 2.26
N GLN A 106 -11.24 -1.57 2.49
CA GLN A 106 -11.48 -0.42 1.63
C GLN A 106 -10.82 -0.61 0.27
N ILE A 107 -11.59 -0.57 -0.81
CA ILE A 107 -11.07 -0.66 -2.18
C ILE A 107 -10.93 0.74 -2.77
N VAL A 108 -9.77 1.04 -3.33
CA VAL A 108 -9.47 2.32 -4.00
C VAL A 108 -8.99 2.06 -5.41
N ASN A 109 -9.80 2.45 -6.39
CA ASN A 109 -9.49 2.33 -7.80
C ASN A 109 -8.73 3.56 -8.31
N HIS A 110 -7.48 3.38 -8.72
CA HIS A 110 -6.64 4.47 -9.22
C HIS A 110 -7.11 5.03 -10.56
N SER A 111 -7.87 4.28 -11.35
CA SER A 111 -8.41 4.76 -12.63
C SER A 111 -9.67 5.61 -12.50
N ALA A 112 -10.31 5.65 -11.34
CA ALA A 112 -11.62 6.26 -11.15
C ALA A 112 -11.70 7.74 -11.58
N ASN A 113 -10.59 8.48 -11.45
CA ASN A 113 -10.51 9.91 -11.74
C ASN A 113 -9.57 10.23 -12.91
N LEU A 114 -9.25 9.23 -13.76
CA LEU A 114 -8.34 9.41 -14.89
C LEU A 114 -9.11 9.45 -16.22
N GLN A 115 -8.61 10.26 -17.14
CA GLN A 115 -9.01 10.15 -18.55
C GLN A 115 -8.28 8.96 -19.17
N LEU A 116 -9.03 7.87 -19.37
CA LEU A 116 -8.47 6.63 -19.88
C LEU A 116 -8.40 6.66 -21.42
N ILE A 117 -7.36 6.02 -21.95
CA ILE A 117 -7.23 5.83 -23.39
C ILE A 117 -8.06 4.61 -23.78
N HIS A 118 -9.05 4.82 -24.62
CA HIS A 118 -9.81 3.76 -25.25
C HIS A 118 -9.07 3.35 -26.52
N GLY A 119 -8.39 2.21 -26.47
CA GLY A 119 -7.72 1.65 -27.65
C GLY A 119 -8.71 0.85 -28.50
N SER A 120 -8.88 1.20 -29.78
CA SER A 120 -9.40 0.24 -30.74
C SER A 120 -8.29 -0.77 -31.03
N CYS A 121 -8.23 -1.86 -30.26
CA CYS A 121 -7.35 -2.98 -30.59
C CYS A 121 -7.87 -3.61 -31.87
N GLY A 122 -7.27 -3.22 -33.01
CA GLY A 122 -7.56 -3.79 -34.33
C GLY A 122 -7.11 -5.23 -34.53
N HIS A 123 -7.11 -6.04 -33.47
CA HIS A 123 -6.85 -7.48 -33.53
C HIS A 123 -8.15 -8.21 -33.21
N THR A 124 -8.77 -8.73 -34.27
CA THR A 124 -9.85 -9.73 -34.20
C THR A 124 -9.31 -10.98 -33.52
N HIS A 125 -9.45 -11.04 -32.20
CA HIS A 125 -9.35 -12.31 -31.47
C HIS A 125 -10.73 -12.96 -31.42
N ALA A 126 -10.74 -14.26 -31.67
CA ALA A 126 -11.94 -15.08 -31.74
C ALA A 126 -12.80 -14.91 -30.47
N ALA A 127 -14.08 -14.73 -30.70
CA ALA A 127 -15.25 -14.81 -29.83
C ALA A 127 -14.99 -15.07 -28.32
N GLY A 128 -15.19 -14.04 -27.47
CA GLY A 128 -15.44 -14.26 -26.05
C GLY A 128 -15.10 -13.14 -25.07
N ASP A 129 -14.12 -12.27 -25.37
CA ASP A 129 -13.71 -11.24 -24.42
C ASP A 129 -14.07 -9.84 -24.95
N GLU A 130 -15.26 -9.37 -24.62
CA GLU A 130 -15.57 -7.94 -24.64
C GLU A 130 -14.82 -7.25 -23.48
N HIS A 131 -13.51 -7.16 -23.59
CA HIS A 131 -12.77 -6.19 -22.78
C HIS A 131 -13.09 -4.80 -23.35
N ASP A 132 -13.50 -3.90 -22.49
CA ASP A 132 -14.00 -2.56 -22.76
C ASP A 132 -12.95 -1.62 -23.44
N GLY A 133 -11.98 -2.15 -24.16
CA GLY A 133 -11.00 -1.42 -24.95
C GLY A 133 -10.16 -0.39 -24.18
N VAL A 134 -10.19 -0.41 -22.85
CA VAL A 134 -9.45 0.52 -22.00
C VAL A 134 -8.03 0.00 -21.83
N ASP A 135 -7.04 0.85 -22.08
CA ASP A 135 -5.65 0.57 -21.78
C ASP A 135 -5.41 0.65 -20.25
N PRO A 136 -5.11 -0.45 -19.56
CA PRO A 136 -4.90 -0.46 -18.12
C PRO A 136 -3.53 0.12 -17.68
N HIS A 137 -2.62 0.40 -18.62
CA HIS A 137 -1.23 0.79 -18.32
C HIS A 137 -1.09 2.26 -17.87
N ILE A 138 -2.00 2.71 -17.03
CA ILE A 138 -2.08 4.11 -16.55
C ILE A 138 -0.79 4.59 -15.87
N TRP A 139 -0.07 3.69 -15.20
CA TRP A 139 1.17 4.01 -14.45
C TRP A 139 2.37 4.40 -15.33
N LEU A 140 2.27 4.21 -16.66
CA LEU A 140 3.32 4.60 -17.60
C LEU A 140 3.30 6.10 -17.96
N SER A 141 2.20 6.79 -17.65
CA SER A 141 2.08 8.24 -17.83
C SER A 141 2.52 8.98 -16.56
N PRO A 142 3.52 9.89 -16.62
CA PRO A 142 3.89 10.70 -15.46
C PRO A 142 2.72 11.49 -14.86
N ALA A 143 1.83 12.01 -15.70
CA ALA A 143 0.64 12.72 -15.23
C ALA A 143 -0.31 11.79 -14.43
N HIS A 144 -0.54 10.57 -14.91
CA HIS A 144 -1.35 9.59 -14.19
C HIS A 144 -0.64 9.10 -12.93
N ALA A 145 0.68 8.85 -12.99
CA ALA A 145 1.47 8.47 -11.80
C ALA A 145 1.37 9.54 -10.69
N ARG A 146 1.35 10.82 -11.06
CA ARG A 146 1.11 11.93 -10.14
C ARG A 146 -0.28 11.82 -9.50
N THR A 147 -1.33 11.59 -10.30
CA THR A 147 -2.71 11.43 -9.80
C THR A 147 -2.82 10.21 -8.88
N MET A 148 -2.20 9.08 -9.26
CA MET A 148 -2.14 7.89 -8.41
C MET A 148 -1.43 8.18 -7.07
N ALA A 149 -0.31 8.89 -7.09
CA ALA A 149 0.41 9.30 -5.87
C ALA A 149 -0.46 10.21 -4.98
N THR A 150 -1.21 11.15 -5.60
CA THR A 150 -2.16 12.01 -4.88
C THR A 150 -3.23 11.18 -4.17
N THR A 151 -3.84 10.23 -4.89
CA THR A 151 -4.84 9.32 -4.33
C THR A 151 -4.28 8.51 -3.14
N VAL A 152 -3.07 7.98 -3.26
CA VAL A 152 -2.40 7.26 -2.16
C VAL A 152 -2.22 8.17 -0.94
N TYR A 153 -1.70 9.39 -1.14
CA TYR A 153 -1.49 10.35 -0.08
C TYR A 153 -2.80 10.72 0.64
N GLU A 154 -3.85 11.04 -0.10
CA GLU A 154 -5.15 11.43 0.45
C GLU A 154 -5.76 10.30 1.27
N VAL A 155 -5.82 9.09 0.72
CA VAL A 155 -6.40 7.92 1.38
C VAL A 155 -5.61 7.53 2.63
N LEU A 156 -4.29 7.50 2.56
CA LEU A 156 -3.46 7.19 3.74
C LEU A 156 -3.55 8.26 4.80
N SER A 157 -3.63 9.55 4.42
CA SER A 157 -3.77 10.67 5.36
C SER A 157 -5.13 10.69 6.06
N GLU A 158 -6.19 10.28 5.37
CA GLU A 158 -7.52 10.11 5.97
C GLU A 158 -7.54 8.93 6.94
N LYS A 159 -6.98 7.79 6.52
CA LYS A 159 -7.00 6.55 7.30
C LYS A 159 -6.07 6.60 8.52
N TYR A 160 -4.95 7.31 8.41
CA TYR A 160 -3.91 7.43 9.44
C TYR A 160 -3.55 8.89 9.72
N PRO A 161 -4.48 9.69 10.29
CA PRO A 161 -4.30 11.13 10.43
C PRO A 161 -3.11 11.53 11.31
N GLU A 162 -2.66 10.64 12.21
CA GLU A 162 -1.47 10.84 13.03
C GLU A 162 -0.16 10.85 12.23
N GLN A 163 -0.17 10.34 10.99
CA GLN A 163 0.99 10.31 10.09
C GLN A 163 0.90 11.33 8.95
N LYS A 164 -0.19 12.08 8.87
CA LYS A 164 -0.47 12.98 7.75
C LYS A 164 0.71 13.90 7.40
N LEU A 165 1.37 14.48 8.39
CA LEU A 165 2.50 15.39 8.15
C LEU A 165 3.69 14.67 7.51
N GLN A 166 3.99 13.45 7.95
CA GLN A 166 5.07 12.65 7.37
C GLN A 166 4.72 12.21 5.95
N PHE A 167 3.47 11.78 5.73
CA PHE A 167 2.99 11.42 4.39
C PHE A 167 3.03 12.59 3.43
N GLU A 168 2.69 13.80 3.89
CA GLU A 168 2.79 15.02 3.08
C GLU A 168 4.22 15.30 2.63
N GLN A 169 5.17 15.24 3.55
CA GLN A 169 6.59 15.47 3.23
C GLN A 169 7.10 14.45 2.20
N ASN A 170 6.77 13.18 2.40
CA ASN A 170 7.16 12.10 1.51
C ASN A 170 6.49 12.24 0.13
N TYR A 171 5.21 12.59 0.10
CA TYR A 171 4.44 12.83 -1.11
C TYR A 171 5.04 13.97 -1.94
N GLN A 172 5.38 15.11 -1.34
CA GLN A 172 6.01 16.23 -2.03
C GLN A 172 7.38 15.83 -2.62
N ALA A 173 8.17 15.04 -1.88
CA ALA A 173 9.44 14.52 -2.39
C ALA A 173 9.23 13.54 -3.57
N LEU A 174 8.17 12.73 -3.54
CA LEU A 174 7.82 11.83 -4.64
C LEU A 174 7.39 12.61 -5.89
N LEU A 175 6.58 13.67 -5.73
CA LEU A 175 6.18 14.52 -6.86
C LEU A 175 7.38 15.13 -7.58
N GLN A 176 8.39 15.61 -6.83
CA GLN A 176 9.63 16.13 -7.44
C GLN A 176 10.37 15.07 -8.26
N LYS A 177 10.36 13.80 -7.82
CA LYS A 177 10.96 12.70 -8.59
C LYS A 177 10.17 12.33 -9.85
N ILE A 178 8.84 12.47 -9.83
CA ILE A 178 8.00 12.21 -11.01
C ILE A 178 8.19 13.29 -12.07
N ASP A 179 8.49 14.52 -11.65
CA ASP A 179 8.62 15.67 -12.53
C ASP A 179 10.04 15.86 -13.10
N SER A 180 11.05 15.11 -12.61
CA SER A 180 12.44 15.19 -13.03
C SER A 180 12.73 14.32 -14.27
#